data_0f55f86046d6dadb9d002f3a8089b939
#
_entry.id   0f55f86046d6dadb9d002f3a8089b939
#
_cell.length_a   1.000
_cell.length_b   1.000
_cell.length_c   1.000
_cell.angle_alpha   90.00
_cell.angle_beta   90.00
_cell.angle_gamma   90.00
#
_symmetry.space_group_name_H-M   'P 1'
#
loop_
_entity.id
_entity.type
_entity.pdbx_description
1 polymer ?
#
loop_
_entity_poly.entity_id
_entity_poly.type
_entity_poly.pdbx_seq_one_letter_code
_entity_poly.pdbx_strand_id
1 'polypeptide(L)'
;PSCGGSRMGCWVCTMVTEDKSLAAMIQNDEEKAWMLPLLDFRNYIAAYNQDSDMSQNALDRSRRDFRRMRGNLTWHRNRLVHGPYTKAVREDFLARLLKLQLFIQETGPEEVRDSELITMDELRFIRKIWLNEKHEFDDSLPRIYKEVMGKDFEDHSIVKNKYYGTPEWNLLTEVCNDLYPDHELMVELESSLLDIEARNSAISSTRNVVKNLEAKLKQSYFKNEEDAENMMRERRARRGLTYDETDENEDRDEGDEPDTDEPINTSPNTFEEEDC
;
A
#
# COMPACT_ATOMS: atom_id res chain seq x y z
N PRO A 1 -23.22 -6.11 -13.05
CA PRO A 1 -22.78 -6.60 -14.33
C PRO A 1 -21.44 -7.29 -14.15
N SER A 2 -21.45 -8.63 -14.26
CA SER A 2 -20.21 -9.40 -14.27
C SER A 2 -19.43 -8.94 -15.51
N CYS A 3 -18.15 -8.57 -15.32
CA CYS A 3 -17.25 -8.46 -16.45
C CYS A 3 -17.17 -9.85 -17.08
N GLY A 4 -17.90 -10.06 -18.19
CA GLY A 4 -17.82 -11.29 -18.96
C GLY A 4 -16.37 -11.55 -19.35
N GLY A 5 -15.99 -12.79 -19.59
CA GLY A 5 -14.60 -13.25 -19.82
C GLY A 5 -13.85 -12.64 -21.00
N SER A 6 -14.26 -11.48 -21.53
CA SER A 6 -13.54 -10.70 -22.52
C SER A 6 -13.31 -9.29 -22.00
N ARG A 7 -12.07 -8.96 -21.70
CA ARG A 7 -11.68 -7.61 -21.24
C ARG A 7 -10.72 -7.00 -22.24
N MET A 8 -11.21 -6.06 -23.01
CA MET A 8 -10.35 -5.13 -23.71
C MET A 8 -10.05 -3.94 -22.76
N GLY A 9 -8.80 -3.71 -22.43
CA GLY A 9 -8.34 -2.46 -21.84
C GLY A 9 -7.96 -2.46 -20.35
N CYS A 10 -8.11 -3.57 -19.61
CA CYS A 10 -7.68 -3.64 -18.18
C CYS A 10 -6.69 -4.77 -17.94
N TRP A 11 -5.58 -4.76 -18.62
CA TRP A 11 -4.58 -5.84 -18.52
C TRP A 11 -4.03 -6.07 -17.11
N VAL A 12 -4.04 -5.08 -16.23
CA VAL A 12 -3.63 -5.21 -14.81
C VAL A 12 -4.78 -5.60 -13.86
N CYS A 13 -6.01 -5.82 -14.36
CA CYS A 13 -7.14 -6.08 -13.48
C CYS A 13 -7.06 -7.45 -12.81
N THR A 14 -7.08 -7.46 -11.48
CA THR A 14 -7.01 -8.66 -10.64
C THR A 14 -8.38 -9.16 -10.15
N MET A 15 -9.49 -8.58 -10.64
CA MET A 15 -10.85 -9.00 -10.27
C MET A 15 -11.25 -10.39 -10.78
N VAL A 16 -10.50 -10.93 -11.74
CA VAL A 16 -10.62 -12.32 -12.22
C VAL A 16 -9.35 -13.07 -11.86
N THR A 17 -9.48 -14.35 -11.55
CA THR A 17 -8.33 -15.18 -11.19
C THR A 17 -7.34 -15.31 -12.35
N GLU A 18 -7.84 -15.48 -13.56
CA GLU A 18 -7.06 -15.65 -14.78
C GLU A 18 -7.61 -14.76 -15.89
N ASP A 19 -6.73 -14.10 -16.66
CA ASP A 19 -7.11 -13.37 -17.86
C ASP A 19 -7.07 -14.30 -19.09
N LYS A 20 -8.17 -15.05 -19.29
CA LYS A 20 -8.31 -15.97 -20.40
C LYS A 20 -8.28 -15.27 -21.77
N SER A 21 -8.71 -14.02 -21.84
CA SER A 21 -8.75 -13.27 -23.10
C SER A 21 -7.34 -12.88 -23.55
N LEU A 22 -6.52 -12.37 -22.64
CA LEU A 22 -5.12 -12.03 -22.93
C LEU A 22 -4.32 -13.31 -23.24
N ALA A 23 -4.50 -14.37 -22.44
CA ALA A 23 -3.86 -15.65 -22.68
C ALA A 23 -4.22 -16.24 -24.05
N ALA A 24 -5.51 -16.25 -24.42
CA ALA A 24 -5.95 -16.75 -25.72
C ALA A 24 -5.42 -15.89 -26.89
N MET A 25 -5.35 -14.56 -26.71
CA MET A 25 -4.78 -13.68 -27.72
C MET A 25 -3.32 -13.98 -27.99
N ILE A 26 -2.52 -14.20 -26.94
CA ILE A 26 -1.10 -14.56 -27.05
C ILE A 26 -0.93 -15.94 -27.70
N GLN A 27 -1.77 -16.92 -27.35
CA GLN A 27 -1.69 -18.30 -27.89
C GLN A 27 -2.07 -18.40 -29.37
N ASN A 28 -3.04 -17.60 -29.81
CA ASN A 28 -3.61 -17.71 -31.16
C ASN A 28 -2.93 -16.78 -32.18
N ASP A 29 -2.08 -15.86 -31.74
CA ASP A 29 -1.45 -14.86 -32.61
C ASP A 29 0.02 -14.67 -32.19
N GLU A 30 0.94 -15.19 -33.00
CA GLU A 30 2.38 -15.06 -32.77
C GLU A 30 2.84 -13.59 -32.72
N GLU A 31 2.16 -12.69 -33.44
CA GLU A 31 2.46 -11.26 -33.40
C GLU A 31 2.15 -10.63 -32.03
N LYS A 32 1.36 -11.30 -31.20
CA LYS A 32 1.02 -10.87 -29.84
C LYS A 32 1.90 -11.48 -28.74
N ALA A 33 2.90 -12.28 -29.10
CA ALA A 33 3.81 -12.91 -28.12
C ALA A 33 4.51 -11.90 -27.21
N TRP A 34 4.74 -10.66 -27.67
CA TRP A 34 5.29 -9.57 -26.87
C TRP A 34 4.43 -9.20 -25.64
N MET A 35 3.15 -9.59 -25.63
CA MET A 35 2.24 -9.34 -24.50
C MET A 35 2.41 -10.33 -23.34
N LEU A 36 3.19 -11.42 -23.51
CA LEU A 36 3.38 -12.41 -22.46
C LEU A 36 3.90 -11.80 -21.16
N PRO A 37 4.89 -10.90 -21.13
CA PRO A 37 5.34 -10.26 -19.91
C PRO A 37 4.28 -9.40 -19.22
N LEU A 38 3.32 -8.85 -19.96
CA LEU A 38 2.15 -8.15 -19.37
C LEU A 38 1.26 -9.13 -18.60
N LEU A 39 0.98 -10.29 -19.19
CA LEU A 39 0.21 -11.36 -18.56
C LEU A 39 0.92 -11.88 -17.30
N ASP A 40 2.23 -12.09 -17.37
CA ASP A 40 3.04 -12.55 -16.25
C ASP A 40 3.03 -11.54 -15.09
N PHE A 41 3.19 -10.26 -15.39
CA PHE A 41 3.12 -9.21 -14.39
C PHE A 41 1.73 -9.10 -13.76
N ARG A 42 0.67 -9.17 -14.56
CA ARG A 42 -0.72 -9.22 -14.07
C ARG A 42 -0.93 -10.41 -13.12
N ASN A 43 -0.48 -11.60 -13.51
CA ASN A 43 -0.59 -12.80 -12.69
C ASN A 43 0.22 -12.66 -11.40
N TYR A 44 1.39 -12.04 -11.48
CA TYR A 44 2.20 -11.73 -10.31
C TYR A 44 1.48 -10.81 -9.32
N ILE A 45 0.87 -9.70 -9.79
CA ILE A 45 0.06 -8.82 -8.92
C ILE A 45 -1.11 -9.58 -8.30
N ALA A 46 -1.80 -10.41 -9.08
CA ALA A 46 -2.95 -11.20 -8.61
C ALA A 46 -2.57 -12.33 -7.64
N ALA A 47 -1.29 -12.47 -7.30
CA ALA A 47 -0.77 -13.60 -6.53
C ALA A 47 -1.13 -14.98 -7.18
N TYR A 48 -1.32 -14.99 -8.50
CA TYR A 48 -1.61 -16.20 -9.26
C TYR A 48 -0.29 -16.92 -9.58
N ASN A 49 -0.07 -18.04 -8.94
CA ASN A 49 1.10 -18.88 -9.19
C ASN A 49 0.67 -20.33 -9.32
N GLN A 50 0.77 -20.88 -10.53
CA GLN A 50 0.39 -22.27 -10.82
C GLN A 50 1.35 -23.28 -10.21
N ASP A 51 2.60 -22.89 -9.98
CA ASP A 51 3.67 -23.76 -9.50
C ASP A 51 3.87 -23.71 -7.97
N SER A 52 3.03 -22.96 -7.25
CA SER A 52 3.15 -22.78 -5.80
C SER A 52 2.23 -23.74 -5.05
N ASP A 53 2.78 -24.40 -4.03
CA ASP A 53 2.01 -25.18 -3.05
C ASP A 53 1.09 -24.28 -2.19
N MET A 54 1.33 -22.98 -2.20
CA MET A 54 0.56 -21.99 -1.47
C MET A 54 -0.68 -21.57 -2.28
N SER A 55 -1.84 -21.58 -1.66
CA SER A 55 -3.06 -21.06 -2.31
C SER A 55 -2.90 -19.59 -2.67
N GLN A 56 -3.57 -19.15 -3.74
CA GLN A 56 -3.56 -17.74 -4.17
C GLN A 56 -3.94 -16.79 -3.02
N ASN A 57 -4.93 -17.15 -2.22
CA ASN A 57 -5.35 -16.34 -1.08
C ASN A 57 -4.26 -16.25 0.00
N ALA A 58 -3.55 -17.33 0.28
CA ALA A 58 -2.45 -17.33 1.25
C ALA A 58 -1.28 -16.48 0.76
N LEU A 59 -0.94 -16.56 -0.53
CA LEU A 59 0.10 -15.74 -1.14
C LEU A 59 -0.28 -14.25 -1.16
N ASP A 60 -1.54 -13.90 -1.46
CA ASP A 60 -2.00 -12.51 -1.41
C ASP A 60 -1.94 -11.96 0.03
N ARG A 61 -2.36 -12.76 1.03
CA ARG A 61 -2.28 -12.39 2.44
C ARG A 61 -0.85 -12.12 2.90
N SER A 62 0.10 -12.97 2.54
CA SER A 62 1.52 -12.80 2.92
C SER A 62 2.16 -11.51 2.38
N ARG A 63 1.56 -10.89 1.39
CA ARG A 63 1.99 -9.62 0.77
C ARG A 63 1.38 -8.39 1.43
N ARG A 64 0.43 -8.57 2.35
CA ARG A 64 -0.35 -7.48 2.95
C ARG A 64 0.00 -7.30 4.41
N ASP A 65 -0.16 -6.07 4.87
CA ASP A 65 -0.12 -5.77 6.30
C ASP A 65 -1.33 -6.42 6.99
N PHE A 66 -1.13 -7.03 8.14
CA PHE A 66 -2.20 -7.59 8.95
C PHE A 66 -3.11 -6.50 9.56
N ARG A 67 -2.64 -5.24 9.58
CA ARG A 67 -3.38 -4.05 10.00
C ARG A 67 -4.05 -3.38 8.80
N ARG A 68 -5.22 -2.79 9.03
CA ARG A 68 -5.90 -1.97 8.02
C ARG A 68 -5.15 -0.65 7.79
N MET A 69 -5.56 0.12 6.77
CA MET A 69 -4.90 1.39 6.39
C MET A 69 -4.74 2.38 7.56
N ARG A 70 -5.68 2.38 8.50
CA ARG A 70 -5.62 3.23 9.70
C ARG A 70 -4.87 2.58 10.86
N GLY A 71 -4.31 1.39 10.67
CA GLY A 71 -3.58 0.62 11.66
C GLY A 71 -4.45 -0.21 12.61
N ASN A 72 -5.78 -0.16 12.49
CA ASN A 72 -6.68 -1.00 13.27
C ASN A 72 -6.72 -2.44 12.74
N LEU A 73 -7.07 -3.37 13.63
CA LEU A 73 -7.33 -4.76 13.28
C LEU A 73 -8.82 -4.93 12.91
N THR A 74 -9.08 -5.65 11.85
CA THR A 74 -10.45 -6.02 11.45
C THR A 74 -10.54 -7.54 11.37
N TRP A 75 -11.58 -8.10 12.00
CA TRP A 75 -11.82 -9.54 12.05
C TRP A 75 -13.03 -9.91 11.23
N HIS A 76 -12.95 -11.00 10.51
CA HIS A 76 -14.09 -11.63 9.84
C HIS A 76 -14.04 -13.13 10.07
N ARG A 77 -15.07 -13.70 10.66
CA ARG A 77 -15.16 -15.16 10.97
C ARG A 77 -13.85 -15.69 11.63
N ASN A 78 -13.42 -15.01 12.69
CA ASN A 78 -12.21 -15.36 13.44
C ASN A 78 -10.88 -15.29 12.66
N ARG A 79 -10.84 -14.60 11.51
CA ARG A 79 -9.62 -14.38 10.72
C ARG A 79 -9.38 -12.89 10.57
N LEU A 80 -8.12 -12.48 10.62
CA LEU A 80 -7.74 -11.11 10.31
C LEU A 80 -8.04 -10.77 8.85
N VAL A 81 -8.65 -9.61 8.64
CA VAL A 81 -8.84 -9.01 7.32
C VAL A 81 -7.64 -8.12 7.04
N HIS A 82 -6.73 -8.62 6.20
CA HIS A 82 -5.50 -7.90 5.86
C HIS A 82 -5.79 -6.55 5.21
N GLY A 83 -4.87 -5.63 5.42
CA GLY A 83 -4.91 -4.28 4.91
C GLY A 83 -4.21 -4.10 3.55
N PRO A 84 -3.52 -2.98 3.34
CA PRO A 84 -2.81 -2.70 2.10
C PRO A 84 -1.56 -3.57 1.95
N TYR A 85 -1.01 -3.59 0.74
CA TYR A 85 0.30 -4.20 0.50
C TYR A 85 1.39 -3.55 1.35
N THR A 86 2.31 -4.38 1.86
CA THR A 86 3.48 -3.90 2.60
C THR A 86 4.37 -3.01 1.73
N LYS A 87 5.24 -2.23 2.36
CA LYS A 87 6.19 -1.37 1.67
C LYS A 87 7.04 -2.15 0.67
N ALA A 88 7.65 -3.25 1.10
CA ALA A 88 8.51 -4.08 0.26
C ALA A 88 7.77 -4.61 -0.99
N VAL A 89 6.51 -5.01 -0.87
CA VAL A 89 5.70 -5.47 -2.00
C VAL A 89 5.36 -4.34 -2.97
N ARG A 90 5.06 -3.14 -2.46
CA ARG A 90 4.79 -1.97 -3.31
C ARG A 90 6.03 -1.53 -4.09
N GLU A 91 7.20 -1.54 -3.45
CA GLU A 91 8.49 -1.27 -4.08
C GLU A 91 8.82 -2.30 -5.17
N ASP A 92 8.59 -3.59 -4.90
CA ASP A 92 8.80 -4.66 -5.88
C ASP A 92 7.83 -4.54 -7.07
N PHE A 93 6.55 -4.23 -6.83
CA PHE A 93 5.59 -3.99 -7.92
C PHE A 93 6.03 -2.83 -8.81
N LEU A 94 6.49 -1.73 -8.22
CA LEU A 94 6.99 -0.58 -8.97
C LEU A 94 8.22 -0.94 -9.79
N ALA A 95 9.20 -1.60 -9.18
CA ALA A 95 10.42 -2.00 -9.87
C ALA A 95 10.14 -2.93 -11.06
N ARG A 96 9.21 -3.89 -10.89
CA ARG A 96 8.80 -4.81 -11.97
C ARG A 96 8.04 -4.08 -13.08
N LEU A 97 7.15 -3.16 -12.73
CA LEU A 97 6.40 -2.38 -13.71
C LEU A 97 7.33 -1.52 -14.58
N LEU A 98 8.31 -0.86 -13.96
CA LEU A 98 9.31 -0.08 -14.69
C LEU A 98 10.19 -0.96 -15.60
N LYS A 99 10.62 -2.13 -15.13
CA LYS A 99 11.36 -3.11 -15.96
C LYS A 99 10.53 -3.59 -17.13
N LEU A 100 9.25 -3.88 -16.88
CA LEU A 100 8.31 -4.29 -17.92
C LEU A 100 8.11 -3.20 -18.99
N GLN A 101 7.99 -1.95 -18.58
CA GLN A 101 7.91 -0.82 -19.50
C GLN A 101 9.14 -0.74 -20.41
N LEU A 102 10.35 -0.79 -19.84
CA LEU A 102 11.58 -0.81 -20.62
C LEU A 102 11.64 -1.99 -21.59
N PHE A 103 11.28 -3.18 -21.12
CA PHE A 103 11.27 -4.37 -21.96
C PHE A 103 10.32 -4.22 -23.19
N ILE A 104 9.12 -3.67 -22.98
CA ILE A 104 8.17 -3.45 -24.07
C ILE A 104 8.65 -2.36 -25.02
N GLN A 105 9.25 -1.30 -24.51
CA GLN A 105 9.81 -0.23 -25.33
C GLN A 105 10.99 -0.72 -26.20
N GLU A 106 11.77 -1.69 -25.71
CA GLU A 106 12.90 -2.27 -26.43
C GLU A 106 12.49 -3.36 -27.42
N THR A 107 11.57 -4.24 -27.03
CA THR A 107 11.26 -5.48 -27.75
C THR A 107 9.89 -5.53 -28.41
N GLY A 108 8.99 -4.62 -28.04
CA GLY A 108 7.64 -4.55 -28.57
C GLY A 108 7.58 -4.10 -30.03
N PRO A 109 6.44 -4.30 -30.72
CA PRO A 109 6.22 -3.76 -32.06
C PRO A 109 6.28 -2.23 -32.06
N GLU A 110 6.53 -1.64 -33.22
CA GLU A 110 6.78 -0.20 -33.38
C GLU A 110 5.68 0.66 -32.75
N GLU A 111 4.43 0.23 -32.85
CA GLU A 111 3.25 0.95 -32.38
C GLU A 111 3.18 1.10 -30.85
N VAL A 112 3.92 0.25 -30.10
CA VAL A 112 3.91 0.27 -28.61
C VAL A 112 5.23 0.72 -27.99
N ARG A 113 6.25 0.97 -28.78
CA ARG A 113 7.59 1.37 -28.26
C ARG A 113 7.58 2.69 -27.52
N ASP A 114 6.69 3.60 -27.90
CA ASP A 114 6.51 4.89 -27.23
C ASP A 114 5.47 4.84 -26.11
N SER A 115 4.90 3.66 -25.83
CA SER A 115 3.87 3.54 -24.81
C SER A 115 4.47 3.57 -23.41
N GLU A 116 3.83 4.31 -22.51
CA GLU A 116 4.12 4.32 -21.09
C GLU A 116 3.12 3.44 -20.34
N LEU A 117 3.60 2.47 -19.58
CA LEU A 117 2.76 1.68 -18.67
C LEU A 117 2.47 2.43 -17.39
N ILE A 118 3.37 3.33 -17.01
CA ILE A 118 3.22 4.27 -15.91
C ILE A 118 3.87 5.60 -16.31
N THR A 119 3.14 6.67 -16.13
CA THR A 119 3.57 8.04 -16.45
C THR A 119 4.40 8.67 -15.34
N MET A 120 5.17 9.71 -15.67
CA MET A 120 5.91 10.48 -14.67
C MET A 120 4.98 11.14 -13.63
N ASP A 121 3.78 11.56 -14.03
CA ASP A 121 2.83 12.19 -13.11
C ASP A 121 2.24 11.17 -12.12
N GLU A 122 1.98 9.93 -12.56
CA GLU A 122 1.59 8.85 -11.66
C GLU A 122 2.72 8.49 -10.69
N LEU A 123 3.96 8.45 -11.14
CA LEU A 123 5.12 8.21 -10.28
C LEU A 123 5.27 9.31 -9.22
N ARG A 124 5.11 10.59 -9.60
CA ARG A 124 5.10 11.72 -8.66
C ARG A 124 3.97 11.60 -7.64
N PHE A 125 2.79 11.19 -8.09
CA PHE A 125 1.64 10.98 -7.23
C PHE A 125 1.86 9.81 -6.25
N ILE A 126 2.41 8.68 -6.71
CA ILE A 126 2.79 7.55 -5.84
C ILE A 126 3.80 8.00 -4.78
N ARG A 127 4.85 8.72 -5.19
CA ARG A 127 5.86 9.25 -4.26
C ARG A 127 5.22 10.13 -3.18
N LYS A 128 4.30 11.01 -3.58
CA LYS A 128 3.56 11.88 -2.65
C LYS A 128 2.75 11.06 -1.63
N ILE A 129 2.06 10.00 -2.08
CA ILE A 129 1.32 9.10 -1.17
C ILE A 129 2.29 8.40 -0.22
N TRP A 130 3.41 7.85 -0.71
CA TRP A 130 4.37 7.15 0.14
C TRP A 130 4.95 8.07 1.21
N LEU A 131 5.32 9.29 0.87
CA LEU A 131 5.89 10.25 1.83
C LEU A 131 4.83 10.80 2.80
N ASN A 132 3.65 11.22 2.30
CA ASN A 132 2.71 11.99 3.11
C ASN A 132 1.65 11.15 3.82
N GLU A 133 1.27 10.00 3.24
CA GLU A 133 0.21 9.16 3.80
C GLU A 133 0.77 7.90 4.47
N LYS A 134 1.89 7.38 3.94
CA LYS A 134 2.56 6.19 4.48
C LYS A 134 3.76 6.50 5.37
N HIS A 135 4.17 7.77 5.41
CA HIS A 135 5.30 8.25 6.23
C HIS A 135 6.62 7.52 5.94
N GLU A 136 6.84 7.13 4.66
CA GLU A 136 8.04 6.44 4.22
C GLU A 136 9.13 7.46 3.86
N PHE A 137 9.73 8.06 4.88
CA PHE A 137 10.66 9.18 4.74
C PHE A 137 12.04 8.81 4.16
N ASP A 138 12.32 7.52 3.98
CA ASP A 138 13.48 7.05 3.23
C ASP A 138 13.40 7.36 1.73
N ASP A 139 12.22 7.76 1.24
CA ASP A 139 11.97 8.22 -0.13
C ASP A 139 12.56 7.26 -1.19
N SER A 140 12.15 6.00 -1.10
CA SER A 140 12.74 4.92 -1.91
C SER A 140 12.40 4.99 -3.41
N LEU A 141 11.31 5.66 -3.82
CA LEU A 141 10.88 5.71 -5.21
C LEU A 141 11.94 6.28 -6.17
N PRO A 142 12.60 7.43 -5.88
CA PRO A 142 13.67 7.95 -6.73
C PRO A 142 14.83 6.97 -6.90
N ARG A 143 15.18 6.24 -5.84
CA ARG A 143 16.23 5.20 -5.89
C ARG A 143 15.81 4.06 -6.82
N ILE A 144 14.59 3.51 -6.65
CA ILE A 144 14.07 2.43 -7.49
C ILE A 144 14.03 2.87 -8.96
N TYR A 145 13.55 4.08 -9.22
CA TYR A 145 13.49 4.62 -10.57
C TYR A 145 14.88 4.70 -11.20
N LYS A 146 15.86 5.24 -10.46
CA LYS A 146 17.25 5.34 -10.94
C LYS A 146 17.89 3.98 -11.19
N GLU A 147 17.67 3.01 -10.31
CA GLU A 147 18.19 1.63 -10.43
C GLU A 147 17.64 0.94 -11.68
N VAL A 148 16.39 1.15 -12.02
CA VAL A 148 15.74 0.49 -13.17
C VAL A 148 15.91 1.28 -14.46
N MET A 149 15.63 2.58 -14.44
CA MET A 149 15.62 3.42 -15.65
C MET A 149 16.98 3.97 -16.02
N GLY A 150 17.99 3.86 -15.14
CA GLY A 150 19.34 4.36 -15.36
C GLY A 150 19.49 5.89 -15.38
N LYS A 151 18.46 6.63 -14.99
CA LYS A 151 18.44 8.10 -14.96
C LYS A 151 17.79 8.62 -13.68
N ASP A 152 18.12 9.85 -13.30
CA ASP A 152 17.59 10.45 -12.10
C ASP A 152 16.09 10.73 -12.22
N PHE A 153 15.38 10.60 -11.11
CA PHE A 153 13.96 10.90 -11.01
C PHE A 153 13.78 12.41 -10.86
N GLU A 154 13.17 13.05 -11.86
CA GLU A 154 12.94 14.48 -11.86
C GLU A 154 11.59 14.82 -11.20
N ASP A 155 11.64 15.19 -9.94
CA ASP A 155 10.47 15.71 -9.22
C ASP A 155 10.90 16.83 -8.28
N HIS A 156 10.54 18.04 -8.67
CA HIS A 156 10.78 19.25 -7.90
C HIS A 156 9.54 19.70 -7.08
N SER A 157 8.44 18.95 -7.19
CA SER A 157 7.14 19.31 -6.59
C SER A 157 7.04 19.01 -5.09
N ILE A 158 7.91 18.13 -4.57
CA ILE A 158 7.86 17.76 -3.16
C ILE A 158 8.67 18.76 -2.36
N VAL A 159 7.96 19.55 -1.57
CA VAL A 159 8.55 20.30 -0.47
C VAL A 159 9.02 19.26 0.55
N LYS A 160 10.32 19.00 0.59
CA LYS A 160 10.91 18.15 1.62
C LYS A 160 10.44 18.64 2.97
N ASN A 161 9.95 17.72 3.80
CA ASN A 161 9.66 18.06 5.19
C ASN A 161 10.91 18.72 5.78
N LYS A 162 10.77 19.95 6.28
CA LYS A 162 11.91 20.76 6.77
C LYS A 162 12.63 20.10 7.94
N TYR A 163 11.95 19.18 8.63
CA TYR A 163 12.40 18.63 9.92
C TYR A 163 12.78 17.17 9.85
N TYR A 164 12.43 16.45 8.75
CA TYR A 164 12.61 15.03 8.68
C TYR A 164 12.82 14.58 7.23
N GLY A 165 14.00 14.12 6.93
CA GLY A 165 14.39 13.61 5.62
C GLY A 165 15.12 12.29 5.73
N THR A 166 15.72 11.84 4.63
CA THR A 166 16.48 10.58 4.60
C THR A 166 17.59 10.49 5.66
N PRO A 167 18.38 11.56 5.95
CA PRO A 167 19.40 11.48 7.00
C PRO A 167 18.83 11.24 8.39
N GLU A 168 17.75 11.94 8.74
CA GLU A 168 17.08 11.81 10.04
C GLU A 168 16.41 10.45 10.16
N TRP A 169 15.80 9.95 9.08
CA TRP A 169 15.24 8.60 9.02
C TRP A 169 16.30 7.53 9.26
N ASN A 170 17.44 7.63 8.59
CA ASN A 170 18.54 6.68 8.77
C ASN A 170 19.07 6.70 10.20
N LEU A 171 19.22 7.89 10.79
CA LEU A 171 19.64 8.03 12.19
C LEU A 171 18.62 7.42 13.15
N LEU A 172 17.31 7.67 12.94
CA LEU A 172 16.26 7.06 13.76
C LEU A 172 16.33 5.54 13.68
N THR A 173 16.45 5.00 12.46
CA THR A 173 16.53 3.56 12.23
C THR A 173 17.75 2.95 12.93
N GLU A 174 18.92 3.60 12.85
CA GLU A 174 20.13 3.18 13.52
C GLU A 174 19.95 3.17 15.05
N VAL A 175 19.44 4.25 15.61
CA VAL A 175 19.21 4.35 17.07
C VAL A 175 18.18 3.32 17.55
N CYS A 176 17.09 3.14 16.81
CA CYS A 176 16.09 2.13 17.17
C CYS A 176 16.65 0.71 17.09
N ASN A 177 17.45 0.41 16.05
CA ASN A 177 18.09 -0.90 15.90
C ASN A 177 19.03 -1.23 17.06
N ASP A 178 19.75 -0.23 17.58
CA ASP A 178 20.67 -0.43 18.69
C ASP A 178 19.97 -0.58 20.05
N LEU A 179 18.81 0.05 20.23
CA LEU A 179 18.15 0.12 21.53
C LEU A 179 16.99 -0.87 21.71
N TYR A 180 16.34 -1.30 20.63
CA TYR A 180 15.10 -2.07 20.70
C TYR A 180 15.14 -3.35 19.88
N PRO A 181 14.72 -4.51 20.44
CA PRO A 181 14.64 -5.77 19.69
C PRO A 181 13.62 -5.72 18.54
N ASP A 182 12.57 -4.90 18.67
CA ASP A 182 11.51 -4.70 17.68
C ASP A 182 11.62 -3.32 17.01
N HIS A 183 12.83 -3.02 16.53
CA HIS A 183 13.19 -1.70 16.00
C HIS A 183 12.30 -1.21 14.86
N GLU A 184 11.79 -2.08 13.98
CA GLU A 184 10.90 -1.69 12.89
C GLU A 184 9.59 -1.10 13.40
N LEU A 185 8.99 -1.73 14.41
CA LEU A 185 7.78 -1.23 15.06
C LEU A 185 8.02 0.11 15.75
N MET A 186 9.19 0.28 16.36
CA MET A 186 9.56 1.54 17.03
C MET A 186 9.79 2.65 16.00
N VAL A 187 10.46 2.39 14.89
CA VAL A 187 10.65 3.35 13.79
C VAL A 187 9.29 3.78 13.22
N GLU A 188 8.37 2.84 13.02
CA GLU A 188 7.01 3.14 12.54
C GLU A 188 6.23 4.01 13.53
N LEU A 189 6.31 3.67 14.83
CA LEU A 189 5.66 4.44 15.89
C LEU A 189 6.19 5.87 15.95
N GLU A 190 7.49 6.05 16.09
CA GLU A 190 8.14 7.37 16.19
C GLU A 190 7.85 8.24 14.97
N SER A 191 7.93 7.66 13.76
CA SER A 191 7.60 8.39 12.52
C SER A 191 6.16 8.86 12.49
N SER A 192 5.23 8.01 12.95
CA SER A 192 3.80 8.35 13.03
C SER A 192 3.51 9.42 14.08
N LEU A 193 4.19 9.40 15.22
CA LEU A 193 4.05 10.41 16.26
C LEU A 193 4.56 11.78 15.80
N LEU A 194 5.71 11.80 15.11
CA LEU A 194 6.28 13.01 14.52
C LEU A 194 5.37 13.62 13.45
N ASP A 195 4.73 12.78 12.61
CA ASP A 195 3.77 13.26 11.62
C ASP A 195 2.52 13.88 12.28
N ILE A 196 1.98 13.25 13.33
CA ILE A 196 0.85 13.80 14.08
C ILE A 196 1.23 15.16 14.68
N GLU A 197 2.41 15.29 15.25
CA GLU A 197 2.90 16.55 15.81
C GLU A 197 3.04 17.61 14.71
N ALA A 198 3.69 17.28 13.60
CA ALA A 198 3.90 18.20 12.48
C ALA A 198 2.59 18.73 11.89
N ARG A 199 1.58 17.88 11.70
CA ARG A 199 0.26 18.28 11.20
C ARG A 199 -0.52 19.15 12.17
N ASN A 200 -0.30 18.98 13.45
CA ASN A 200 -1.03 19.70 14.49
C ASN A 200 -0.28 20.91 15.05
N SER A 201 0.98 21.13 14.65
CA SER A 201 1.79 22.26 15.14
C SER A 201 1.18 23.64 14.85
N ALA A 202 0.34 23.76 13.82
CA ALA A 202 -0.38 24.99 13.47
C ALA A 202 -1.79 25.09 14.07
N ILE A 203 -2.26 24.06 14.80
CA ILE A 203 -3.64 23.97 15.30
C ILE A 203 -3.66 24.25 16.81
N SER A 204 -4.45 25.20 17.25
CA SER A 204 -4.58 25.57 18.67
C SER A 204 -5.33 24.54 19.54
N SER A 205 -6.00 23.54 18.94
CA SER A 205 -6.77 22.53 19.67
C SER A 205 -5.96 21.26 19.89
N THR A 206 -5.67 20.93 21.14
CA THR A 206 -4.89 19.74 21.51
C THR A 206 -5.74 18.46 21.63
N ARG A 207 -7.06 18.55 21.64
CA ARG A 207 -7.95 17.39 21.90
C ARG A 207 -7.78 16.27 20.86
N ASN A 208 -7.72 16.62 19.59
CA ASN A 208 -7.54 15.65 18.51
C ASN A 208 -6.12 15.09 18.47
N VAL A 209 -5.11 15.87 18.88
CA VAL A 209 -3.73 15.43 18.96
C VAL A 209 -3.59 14.25 19.93
N VAL A 210 -4.11 14.40 21.15
CA VAL A 210 -4.04 13.36 22.18
C VAL A 210 -4.76 12.08 21.72
N LYS A 211 -5.97 12.21 21.15
CA LYS A 211 -6.73 11.07 20.61
C LYS A 211 -5.93 10.35 19.50
N ASN A 212 -5.32 11.11 18.60
CA ASN A 212 -4.50 10.54 17.52
C ASN A 212 -3.23 9.84 18.03
N LEU A 213 -2.55 10.43 19.03
CA LEU A 213 -1.39 9.82 19.66
C LEU A 213 -1.77 8.50 20.38
N GLU A 214 -2.86 8.50 21.15
CA GLU A 214 -3.37 7.29 21.80
C GLU A 214 -3.75 6.19 20.79
N ALA A 215 -4.37 6.57 19.67
CA ALA A 215 -4.70 5.63 18.62
C ALA A 215 -3.44 5.00 18.00
N LYS A 216 -2.41 5.79 17.73
CA LYS A 216 -1.14 5.27 17.21
C LYS A 216 -0.42 4.37 18.19
N LEU A 217 -0.37 4.73 19.47
CA LEU A 217 0.17 3.86 20.51
C LEU A 217 -0.56 2.51 20.60
N LYS A 218 -1.90 2.52 20.50
CA LYS A 218 -2.68 1.28 20.48
C LYS A 218 -2.40 0.39 19.26
N GLN A 219 -2.14 1.00 18.11
CA GLN A 219 -1.78 0.27 16.88
C GLN A 219 -0.43 -0.44 17.00
N SER A 220 0.49 0.10 17.78
CA SER A 220 1.83 -0.45 18.00
C SER A 220 1.88 -1.56 19.07
N TYR A 221 0.74 -2.01 19.61
CA TYR A 221 0.71 -3.10 20.60
C TYR A 221 0.95 -4.48 19.98
N PHE A 222 0.83 -4.62 18.67
CA PHE A 222 0.96 -5.89 17.99
C PHE A 222 2.22 -5.90 17.13
N LYS A 223 3.13 -6.78 17.48
CA LYS A 223 4.39 -6.96 16.78
C LYS A 223 4.20 -7.59 15.39
N ASN A 224 3.32 -8.58 15.31
CA ASN A 224 3.01 -9.33 14.11
C ASN A 224 1.58 -9.90 14.17
N GLU A 225 1.17 -10.57 13.09
CA GLU A 225 -0.15 -11.20 12.97
C GLU A 225 -0.40 -12.24 14.07
N GLU A 226 0.60 -13.06 14.39
CA GLU A 226 0.49 -14.11 15.41
C GLU A 226 0.23 -13.52 16.81
N ASP A 227 0.90 -12.43 17.14
CA ASP A 227 0.70 -11.72 18.41
C ASP A 227 -0.72 -11.15 18.51
N ALA A 228 -1.22 -10.56 17.42
CA ALA A 228 -2.58 -10.05 17.34
C ALA A 228 -3.62 -11.17 17.50
N GLU A 229 -3.42 -12.30 16.83
CA GLU A 229 -4.30 -13.46 16.95
C GLU A 229 -4.29 -14.07 18.35
N ASN A 230 -3.13 -14.20 18.98
CA ASN A 230 -3.00 -14.71 20.32
C ASN A 230 -3.72 -13.82 21.33
N MET A 231 -3.56 -12.51 21.23
CA MET A 231 -4.27 -11.57 22.09
C MET A 231 -5.80 -11.65 21.91
N MET A 232 -6.26 -11.83 20.68
CA MET A 232 -7.69 -12.00 20.41
C MET A 232 -8.23 -13.29 21.03
N ARG A 233 -7.50 -14.42 20.90
CA ARG A 233 -7.87 -15.70 21.53
C ARG A 233 -7.95 -15.55 23.04
N GLU A 234 -6.98 -14.89 23.67
CA GLU A 234 -6.97 -14.64 25.12
C GLU A 234 -8.15 -13.77 25.56
N ARG A 235 -8.48 -12.69 24.83
CA ARG A 235 -9.63 -11.83 25.14
C ARG A 235 -10.95 -12.59 25.07
N ARG A 236 -11.13 -13.45 24.07
CA ARG A 236 -12.34 -14.31 23.95
C ARG A 236 -12.40 -15.33 25.06
N ALA A 237 -11.30 -16.00 25.37
CA ALA A 237 -11.25 -16.96 26.48
C ALA A 237 -11.63 -16.31 27.84
N ARG A 238 -11.15 -15.08 28.10
CA ARG A 238 -11.53 -14.32 29.29
C ARG A 238 -13.01 -13.96 29.35
N ARG A 239 -13.67 -13.79 28.18
CA ARG A 239 -15.10 -13.53 28.08
C ARG A 239 -15.97 -14.80 28.09
N GLY A 240 -15.37 -15.98 28.19
CA GLY A 240 -16.07 -17.27 28.16
C GLY A 240 -16.65 -17.62 26.77
N LEU A 241 -16.23 -16.95 25.71
CA LEU A 241 -16.64 -17.22 24.33
C LEU A 241 -15.78 -18.34 23.79
N THR A 242 -16.40 -19.53 23.60
CA THR A 242 -15.75 -20.63 22.90
C THR A 242 -15.73 -20.38 21.40
N TYR A 243 -14.70 -20.91 20.73
CA TYR A 243 -14.56 -20.89 19.28
C TYR A 243 -15.70 -21.70 18.64
N ASP A 244 -16.76 -21.03 18.21
CA ASP A 244 -17.76 -21.67 17.35
C ASP A 244 -17.63 -21.06 15.93
N GLU A 245 -17.38 -21.91 14.94
CA GLU A 245 -17.20 -21.50 13.54
C GLU A 245 -18.49 -20.96 12.90
N THR A 246 -19.61 -20.95 13.64
CA THR A 246 -20.95 -20.69 13.13
C THR A 246 -21.53 -19.31 13.48
N ASP A 247 -20.88 -18.52 14.32
CA ASP A 247 -21.42 -17.22 14.73
C ASP A 247 -21.20 -16.13 13.67
N GLU A 248 -22.13 -16.02 12.77
CA GLU A 248 -22.15 -15.01 11.68
C GLU A 248 -22.53 -13.59 12.17
N ASN A 249 -22.90 -13.38 13.43
CA ASN A 249 -23.58 -12.15 13.85
C ASN A 249 -22.92 -11.31 14.96
N GLU A 250 -21.80 -11.72 15.57
CA GLU A 250 -21.25 -11.00 16.73
C GLU A 250 -20.01 -10.14 16.48
N ASP A 251 -19.47 -10.07 15.26
CA ASP A 251 -18.27 -9.30 14.96
C ASP A 251 -18.55 -7.82 14.59
N ARG A 252 -19.52 -7.18 15.23
CA ARG A 252 -19.50 -5.73 15.35
C ARG A 252 -18.69 -5.40 16.59
N ASP A 253 -17.42 -5.07 16.38
CA ASP A 253 -16.55 -4.50 17.41
C ASP A 253 -17.23 -3.22 17.92
N GLU A 254 -17.64 -3.23 19.20
CA GLU A 254 -18.22 -2.06 19.88
C GLU A 254 -17.24 -0.86 19.97
N GLY A 255 -16.17 -0.89 19.21
CA GLY A 255 -15.13 0.13 19.12
C GLY A 255 -15.17 1.03 17.88
N ASP A 256 -15.91 0.67 16.84
CA ASP A 256 -16.10 1.53 15.67
C ASP A 256 -17.40 2.34 15.82
N GLU A 257 -17.40 3.36 16.68
CA GLU A 257 -18.23 4.53 16.40
C GLU A 257 -17.77 5.03 15.03
N PRO A 258 -18.67 5.17 14.04
CA PRO A 258 -18.28 5.72 12.76
C PRO A 258 -17.68 7.10 13.00
N ASP A 259 -16.40 7.25 12.68
CA ASP A 259 -15.77 8.56 12.62
C ASP A 259 -16.58 9.39 11.61
N THR A 260 -17.46 10.24 12.13
CA THR A 260 -18.19 11.24 11.38
C THR A 260 -17.27 12.44 11.09
N ASP A 261 -16.04 12.17 10.71
CA ASP A 261 -15.22 13.17 10.08
C ASP A 261 -15.57 13.20 8.59
N GLU A 262 -16.56 14.03 8.27
CA GLU A 262 -16.79 14.47 6.91
C GLU A 262 -15.44 14.92 6.32
N PRO A 263 -15.12 14.55 5.07
CA PRO A 263 -13.93 15.04 4.42
C PRO A 263 -13.99 16.57 4.41
N ILE A 264 -12.97 17.22 4.97
CA ILE A 264 -12.79 18.66 4.87
C ILE A 264 -12.79 18.96 3.37
N ASN A 265 -13.89 19.54 2.92
CA ASN A 265 -14.09 20.00 1.55
C ASN A 265 -13.15 21.18 1.32
N THR A 266 -11.92 20.92 0.88
CA THR A 266 -11.04 21.94 0.35
C THR A 266 -11.49 22.24 -1.08
N SER A 267 -12.55 23.04 -1.21
CA SER A 267 -12.85 23.71 -2.46
C SER A 267 -11.65 24.60 -2.82
N PRO A 268 -11.14 24.53 -4.05
CA PRO A 268 -10.11 25.46 -4.47
C PRO A 268 -10.70 26.87 -4.47
N ASN A 269 -10.07 27.77 -3.72
CA ASN A 269 -10.32 29.21 -3.81
C ASN A 269 -10.15 29.63 -5.27
N THR A 270 -11.24 29.94 -5.94
CA THR A 270 -11.24 30.72 -7.17
C THR A 270 -10.74 32.11 -6.83
N PHE A 271 -9.50 32.40 -7.21
CA PHE A 271 -9.05 33.81 -7.30
C PHE A 271 -9.83 34.43 -8.45
N GLU A 272 -10.75 35.33 -8.10
CA GLU A 272 -11.30 36.30 -9.02
C GLU A 272 -10.18 37.30 -9.34
N GLU A 273 -9.75 37.32 -10.60
CA GLU A 273 -8.98 38.44 -11.15
C GLU A 273 -9.90 39.67 -11.21
N GLU A 274 -9.72 40.60 -10.32
CA GLU A 274 -10.24 41.96 -10.51
C GLU A 274 -9.31 42.71 -11.47
N ASP A 275 -9.86 43.03 -12.64
CA ASP A 275 -9.35 44.00 -13.58
C ASP A 275 -9.21 45.42 -12.93
N CYS A 276 -7.99 45.98 -12.96
CA CYS A 276 -7.73 47.38 -13.15
C CYS A 276 -6.33 47.61 -13.70
#